data_4024354d94fe61091a0e16d60463301a
#
_entry.id   4024354d94fe61091a0e16d60463301a
#
_cell.length_a   1.000
_cell.length_b   1.000
_cell.length_c   1.000
_cell.angle_alpha   90.00
_cell.angle_beta   90.00
_cell.angle_gamma   90.00
#
_symmetry.space_group_name_H-M   'P 1'
#
loop_
_entity.id
_entity.type
_entity.pdbx_description
1 polymer ?
#
loop_
_entity_poly.entity_id
_entity_poly.type
_entity_poly.pdbx_seq_one_letter_code
_entity_poly.pdbx_strand_id
1 'polypeptide(L)'
;ATPNFSYTAHDGSSGTLKDFRGKQNLLLVLFSWPESRVRLDQLRTASTAITTTGTAILAVPMTDLPPDELTSIAQGMPFPVITQGGREISRSYALFRRTLSIPDLFGEGTRQSHMEFLFDRFGYLRARWIPHGDGPSWTDMSLLTQQITQLNQEREILPPPGDHVH
;
A
#
# COMPACT_ATOMS: atom_id res chain seq x y z
N ALA A 1 -7.10 14.16 -2.59
CA ALA A 1 -6.59 13.41 -3.75
C ALA A 1 -5.22 12.83 -3.45
N THR A 2 -4.98 11.65 -3.94
CA THR A 2 -3.70 10.97 -3.78
C THR A 2 -2.62 11.67 -4.60
N PRO A 3 -1.47 12.02 -3.99
CA PRO A 3 -0.36 12.56 -4.76
C PRO A 3 0.08 11.60 -5.87
N ASN A 4 0.54 12.15 -6.98
CA ASN A 4 1.00 11.34 -8.09
C ASN A 4 2.52 11.28 -8.13
N PHE A 5 3.06 10.07 -8.06
CA PHE A 5 4.51 9.83 -8.08
C PHE A 5 4.87 8.85 -9.17
N SER A 6 5.99 9.10 -9.81
CA SER A 6 6.57 8.16 -10.77
C SER A 6 7.45 7.15 -10.05
N TYR A 7 7.47 5.93 -10.55
CA TYR A 7 8.29 4.87 -9.96
C TYR A 7 8.81 3.92 -11.03
N THR A 8 9.86 3.19 -10.67
CA THR A 8 10.36 2.02 -11.40
C THR A 8 10.39 0.86 -10.42
N ALA A 9 9.96 -0.31 -10.86
CA ALA A 9 9.92 -1.51 -10.05
C ALA A 9 10.98 -2.53 -10.46
N HIS A 10 11.18 -3.52 -9.61
CA HIS A 10 12.20 -4.56 -9.80
C HIS A 10 12.00 -5.42 -11.04
N ASP A 11 10.75 -5.56 -11.49
CA ASP A 11 10.40 -6.35 -12.67
C ASP A 11 10.56 -5.57 -13.98
N GLY A 12 11.12 -4.36 -13.92
CA GLY A 12 11.28 -3.48 -15.07
C GLY A 12 10.07 -2.63 -15.39
N SER A 13 8.94 -2.84 -14.71
CA SER A 13 7.77 -2.00 -14.92
C SER A 13 8.01 -0.61 -14.35
N SER A 14 7.36 0.37 -14.95
CA SER A 14 7.38 1.75 -14.50
C SER A 14 6.00 2.37 -14.68
N GLY A 15 5.73 3.41 -13.93
CA GLY A 15 4.44 4.06 -14.02
C GLY A 15 4.27 5.12 -12.97
N THR A 16 3.03 5.52 -12.76
CA THR A 16 2.65 6.48 -11.72
C THR A 16 1.52 5.90 -10.88
N LEU A 17 1.33 6.43 -9.69
CA LEU A 17 0.21 5.99 -8.83
C LEU A 17 -1.13 6.28 -9.49
N LYS A 18 -1.20 7.33 -10.29
CA LYS A 18 -2.41 7.69 -11.02
C LYS A 18 -2.85 6.61 -12.02
N ASP A 19 -1.93 5.79 -12.50
CA ASP A 19 -2.24 4.74 -13.47
C ASP A 19 -3.22 3.69 -12.95
N PHE A 20 -3.34 3.57 -11.62
CA PHE A 20 -4.29 2.65 -11.00
C PHE A 20 -5.72 3.21 -10.97
N ARG A 21 -5.88 4.51 -11.06
CA ARG A 21 -7.19 5.15 -11.02
C ARG A 21 -8.05 4.73 -12.20
N GLY A 22 -9.32 4.43 -11.91
CA GLY A 22 -10.26 4.00 -12.92
C GLY A 22 -10.16 2.54 -13.32
N LYS A 23 -9.15 1.83 -12.81
CA LYS A 23 -8.87 0.45 -13.19
C LYS A 23 -9.00 -0.51 -12.03
N GLN A 24 -8.32 -0.23 -10.93
CA GLN A 24 -8.25 -1.17 -9.81
C GLN A 24 -7.97 -0.44 -8.50
N ASN A 25 -8.25 -1.13 -7.39
CA ASN A 25 -7.84 -0.68 -6.09
C ASN A 25 -6.32 -0.81 -5.99
N LEU A 26 -5.70 -0.06 -5.09
CA LEU A 26 -4.26 -0.14 -4.85
C LEU A 26 -3.99 -0.35 -3.37
N LEU A 27 -3.30 -1.42 -3.04
CA LEU A 27 -2.70 -1.62 -1.74
C LEU A 27 -1.25 -1.16 -1.82
N LEU A 28 -0.96 -0.03 -1.20
CA LEU A 28 0.38 0.53 -1.13
C LEU A 28 1.02 0.08 0.18
N VAL A 29 2.11 -0.67 0.09
CA VAL A 29 2.79 -1.25 1.24
C VAL A 29 4.13 -0.55 1.43
N LEU A 30 4.25 0.23 2.49
CA LEU A 30 5.52 0.85 2.86
C LEU A 30 6.20 -0.07 3.87
N PHE A 31 7.36 -0.59 3.50
CA PHE A 31 8.01 -1.62 4.30
C PHE A 31 9.43 -1.26 4.70
N SER A 32 9.88 -1.90 5.77
CA SER A 32 11.28 -1.89 6.21
C SER A 32 11.77 -3.34 6.29
N TRP A 33 13.07 -3.52 6.17
CA TRP A 33 13.63 -4.86 6.21
C TRP A 33 14.69 -4.94 7.33
N PRO A 34 14.67 -5.97 8.17
CA PRO A 34 13.82 -7.19 8.08
C PRO A 34 12.45 -7.09 8.80
N GLU A 35 12.09 -5.94 9.35
CA GLU A 35 10.91 -5.80 10.21
C GLU A 35 9.61 -6.22 9.50
N SER A 36 9.51 -5.98 8.20
CA SER A 36 8.30 -6.29 7.41
C SER A 36 8.26 -7.70 6.86
N ARG A 37 9.26 -8.53 7.15
CA ARG A 37 9.42 -9.84 6.51
C ARG A 37 8.18 -10.73 6.63
N VAL A 38 7.62 -10.84 7.82
CA VAL A 38 6.44 -11.70 8.05
C VAL A 38 5.25 -11.20 7.24
N ARG A 39 5.01 -9.91 7.25
CA ARG A 39 3.89 -9.32 6.52
C ARG A 39 4.04 -9.46 5.01
N LEU A 40 5.25 -9.23 4.49
CA LEU A 40 5.52 -9.39 3.06
C LEU A 40 5.31 -10.86 2.63
N ASP A 41 5.68 -11.83 3.46
CA ASP A 41 5.42 -13.24 3.18
C ASP A 41 3.92 -13.54 3.15
N GLN A 42 3.14 -12.95 4.04
CA GLN A 42 1.69 -13.10 4.05
C GLN A 42 1.07 -12.54 2.77
N LEU A 43 1.50 -11.35 2.36
CA LEU A 43 1.02 -10.72 1.14
C LEU A 43 1.42 -11.51 -0.10
N ARG A 44 2.63 -12.05 -0.12
CA ARG A 44 3.10 -12.91 -1.20
C ARG A 44 2.19 -14.14 -1.35
N THR A 45 1.88 -14.79 -0.25
CA THR A 45 1.02 -15.97 -0.24
C THR A 45 -0.41 -15.64 -0.68
N ALA A 46 -0.93 -14.48 -0.27
CA ALA A 46 -2.28 -14.05 -0.57
C ALA A 46 -2.40 -13.28 -1.89
N SER A 47 -1.31 -13.05 -2.61
CA SER A 47 -1.26 -12.14 -3.76
C SER A 47 -2.29 -12.49 -4.83
N THR A 48 -2.41 -13.75 -5.20
CA THR A 48 -3.38 -14.18 -6.23
C THR A 48 -4.81 -13.87 -5.80
N ALA A 49 -5.14 -14.16 -4.54
CA ALA A 49 -6.47 -13.89 -4.02
C ALA A 49 -6.76 -12.38 -4.01
N ILE A 50 -5.78 -11.56 -3.65
CA ILE A 50 -5.92 -10.11 -3.63
C ILE A 50 -6.11 -9.56 -5.05
N THR A 51 -5.25 -9.97 -6.00
CA THR A 51 -5.32 -9.45 -7.37
C THR A 51 -6.58 -9.92 -8.10
N THR A 52 -7.08 -11.09 -7.76
CA THR A 52 -8.35 -11.58 -8.33
C THR A 52 -9.52 -10.66 -7.95
N THR A 53 -9.44 -9.95 -6.83
CA THR A 53 -10.47 -9.00 -6.41
C THR A 53 -10.37 -7.64 -7.10
N GLY A 54 -9.44 -7.46 -8.03
CA GLY A 54 -9.23 -6.17 -8.70
C GLY A 54 -8.38 -5.20 -7.87
N THR A 55 -7.47 -5.73 -7.06
CA THR A 55 -6.58 -4.93 -6.23
C THR A 55 -5.13 -5.20 -6.60
N ALA A 56 -4.40 -4.14 -6.96
CA ALA A 56 -2.96 -4.22 -7.18
C ALA A 56 -2.20 -4.04 -5.87
N ILE A 57 -1.03 -4.63 -5.76
CA ILE A 57 -0.13 -4.45 -4.64
C ILE A 57 1.14 -3.76 -5.15
N LEU A 58 1.57 -2.73 -4.46
CA LEU A 58 2.81 -2.02 -4.76
C LEU A 58 3.61 -1.87 -3.47
N ALA A 59 4.80 -2.46 -3.43
CA ALA A 59 5.63 -2.43 -2.24
C ALA A 59 6.75 -1.38 -2.38
N VAL A 60 6.90 -0.55 -1.38
CA VAL A 60 7.81 0.60 -1.38
C VAL A 60 8.71 0.53 -0.16
N PRO A 61 10.04 0.46 -0.34
CA PRO A 61 10.93 0.50 0.81
C PRO A 61 10.91 1.87 1.48
N MET A 62 10.81 1.88 2.81
CA MET A 62 10.79 3.11 3.61
C MET A 62 12.19 3.65 3.86
N THR A 63 13.19 2.79 3.75
CA THR A 63 14.58 3.14 4.01
C THR A 63 15.44 2.82 2.80
N ASP A 64 16.61 3.45 2.73
CA ASP A 64 17.55 3.13 1.67
C ASP A 64 18.14 1.74 1.92
N LEU A 65 17.81 0.82 1.04
CA LEU A 65 18.37 -0.53 1.08
C LEU A 65 19.48 -0.65 0.04
N PRO A 66 20.57 -1.38 0.37
CA PRO A 66 21.56 -1.68 -0.65
C PRO A 66 20.92 -2.37 -1.85
N PRO A 67 21.36 -2.07 -3.09
CA PRO A 67 20.74 -2.65 -4.29
C PRO A 67 20.69 -4.18 -4.28
N ASP A 68 21.70 -4.83 -3.76
CA ASP A 68 21.74 -6.30 -3.69
C ASP A 68 20.69 -6.84 -2.74
N GLU A 69 20.52 -6.18 -1.60
CA GLU A 69 19.51 -6.58 -0.62
C GLU A 69 18.11 -6.35 -1.16
N LEU A 70 17.88 -5.22 -1.81
CA LEU A 70 16.58 -4.92 -2.41
C LEU A 70 16.24 -5.92 -3.51
N THR A 71 17.21 -6.28 -4.36
CA THR A 71 17.03 -7.31 -5.38
C THR A 71 16.68 -8.65 -4.75
N SER A 72 17.34 -9.00 -3.67
CA SER A 72 17.09 -10.25 -2.96
C SER A 72 15.69 -10.31 -2.37
N ILE A 73 15.24 -9.22 -1.76
CA ILE A 73 13.88 -9.12 -1.22
C ILE A 73 12.84 -9.22 -2.35
N ALA A 74 13.09 -8.52 -3.44
CA ALA A 74 12.16 -8.42 -4.55
C ALA A 74 12.04 -9.73 -5.34
N GLN A 75 13.09 -10.51 -5.38
CA GLN A 75 13.08 -11.82 -6.03
C GLN A 75 12.02 -12.71 -5.41
N GLY A 76 11.15 -13.26 -6.23
CA GLY A 76 10.08 -14.11 -5.75
C GLY A 76 8.84 -13.37 -5.26
N MET A 77 8.84 -12.04 -5.29
CA MET A 77 7.61 -11.29 -5.00
C MET A 77 6.74 -11.24 -6.25
N PRO A 78 5.47 -11.65 -6.16
CA PRO A 78 4.56 -11.67 -7.32
C PRO A 78 3.97 -10.29 -7.62
N PHE A 79 4.34 -9.27 -6.89
CA PHE A 79 3.91 -7.89 -7.09
C PHE A 79 5.12 -6.97 -7.24
N PRO A 80 4.96 -5.79 -7.84
CA PRO A 80 6.07 -4.86 -8.01
C PRO A 80 6.64 -4.36 -6.68
N VAL A 81 7.97 -4.38 -6.61
CA VAL A 81 8.73 -3.77 -5.51
C VAL A 81 9.50 -2.59 -6.11
N ILE A 82 9.26 -1.39 -5.60
CA ILE A 82 9.82 -0.18 -6.17
C ILE A 82 11.32 -0.11 -5.91
N THR A 83 12.08 0.14 -6.96
CA THR A 83 13.53 0.32 -6.91
C THR A 83 13.94 1.77 -7.09
N GLN A 84 13.10 2.60 -7.73
CA GLN A 84 13.33 4.04 -7.91
C GLN A 84 12.03 4.80 -7.65
N GLY A 85 12.13 5.94 -6.99
CA GLY A 85 10.98 6.77 -6.64
C GLY A 85 10.39 6.45 -5.27
N GLY A 86 10.86 5.40 -4.62
CA GLY A 86 10.29 4.96 -3.36
C GLY A 86 10.46 5.96 -2.22
N ARG A 87 11.55 6.70 -2.20
CA ARG A 87 11.81 7.68 -1.14
C ARG A 87 10.76 8.80 -1.12
N GLU A 88 10.42 9.33 -2.29
CA GLU A 88 9.41 10.39 -2.40
C GLU A 88 8.04 9.89 -1.98
N ILE A 89 7.67 8.71 -2.42
CA ILE A 89 6.41 8.07 -2.03
C ILE A 89 6.37 7.86 -0.53
N SER A 90 7.39 7.25 0.02
CA SER A 90 7.47 6.95 1.45
C SER A 90 7.38 8.22 2.31
N ARG A 91 8.10 9.27 1.93
CA ARG A 91 8.06 10.54 2.67
C ARG A 91 6.68 11.16 2.67
N SER A 92 6.03 11.18 1.52
CA SER A 92 4.70 11.78 1.39
C SER A 92 3.66 11.04 2.21
N TYR A 93 3.67 9.72 2.18
CA TYR A 93 2.70 8.95 2.94
C TYR A 93 3.02 8.88 4.42
N ALA A 94 4.26 9.01 4.81
CA ALA A 94 4.61 9.17 6.22
C ALA A 94 4.00 10.45 6.81
N LEU A 95 3.83 11.49 6.00
CA LEU A 95 3.18 12.73 6.42
C LEU A 95 1.67 12.58 6.62
N PHE A 96 1.02 11.66 5.90
CA PHE A 96 -0.41 11.41 6.10
C PHE A 96 -0.74 11.00 7.53
N ARG A 97 0.18 10.38 8.19
CA ARG A 97 0.05 10.02 9.59
C ARG A 97 -0.20 11.25 10.47
N ARG A 98 0.42 12.39 10.12
CA ARG A 98 0.29 13.63 10.89
C ARG A 98 -0.94 14.44 10.50
N THR A 99 -1.29 14.44 9.23
CA THR A 99 -2.34 15.30 8.71
C THR A 99 -3.75 14.81 8.99
N LEU A 100 -3.92 13.56 9.32
CA LEU A 100 -5.24 12.98 9.57
C LEU A 100 -5.72 13.13 11.01
N SER A 101 -5.09 13.99 11.80
CA SER A 101 -5.53 14.38 13.15
C SER A 101 -5.81 13.22 14.10
N ILE A 102 -5.28 12.06 13.79
CA ILE A 102 -5.36 10.94 14.71
C ILE A 102 -4.26 11.12 15.72
N PRO A 103 -4.60 11.12 17.03
CA PRO A 103 -3.57 11.20 18.04
C PRO A 103 -2.51 10.15 17.76
N ASP A 104 -1.25 10.55 17.80
CA ASP A 104 -0.16 9.62 17.67
C ASP A 104 -0.15 8.76 18.94
N LEU A 105 -0.86 7.66 18.88
CA LEU A 105 -1.00 6.74 20.01
C LEU A 105 0.33 6.08 20.37
N PHE A 106 1.36 6.32 19.57
CA PHE A 106 2.68 5.72 19.75
C PHE A 106 3.71 6.67 20.33
N GLY A 107 3.32 7.90 20.62
CA GLY A 107 4.24 8.90 21.09
C GLY A 107 5.05 9.54 19.97
N GLU A 108 5.45 10.77 20.22
CA GLU A 108 6.29 11.52 19.27
C GLU A 108 7.63 10.82 19.10
N GLY A 109 8.07 10.74 17.86
CA GLY A 109 9.37 10.20 17.53
C GLY A 109 9.43 8.71 17.29
N THR A 110 8.32 7.98 17.45
CA THR A 110 8.31 6.57 17.12
C THR A 110 8.27 6.40 15.61
N ARG A 111 9.34 5.91 15.02
CA ARG A 111 9.38 5.57 13.62
C ARG A 111 8.57 4.31 13.38
N GLN A 112 7.63 4.41 12.45
CA GLN A 112 6.93 3.23 12.01
C GLN A 112 7.81 2.47 11.02
N SER A 113 7.89 1.17 11.21
CA SER A 113 8.67 0.29 10.33
C SER A 113 7.82 -0.30 9.21
N HIS A 114 6.50 -0.15 9.30
CA HIS A 114 5.58 -0.70 8.32
C HIS A 114 4.28 0.10 8.30
N MET A 115 3.80 0.40 7.10
CA MET A 115 2.50 1.05 6.91
C MET A 115 1.86 0.52 5.65
N GLU A 116 0.54 0.40 5.66
CA GLU A 116 -0.21 0.02 4.47
C GLU A 116 -1.37 0.97 4.25
N PHE A 117 -1.62 1.28 3.00
CA PHE A 117 -2.69 2.17 2.58
C PHE A 117 -3.50 1.51 1.48
N LEU A 118 -4.81 1.45 1.64
CA LEU A 118 -5.71 0.92 0.62
C LEU A 118 -6.44 2.08 -0.04
N PHE A 119 -6.23 2.24 -1.33
CA PHE A 119 -6.91 3.22 -2.17
C PHE A 119 -7.94 2.50 -3.04
N ASP A 120 -9.09 3.12 -3.20
CA ASP A 120 -10.07 2.61 -4.15
C ASP A 120 -9.67 2.97 -5.59
N ARG A 121 -10.41 2.45 -6.55
CA ARG A 121 -10.12 2.70 -7.97
C ARG A 121 -10.29 4.17 -8.38
N PHE A 122 -10.90 4.99 -7.53
CA PHE A 122 -11.04 6.44 -7.78
C PHE A 122 -9.88 7.24 -7.21
N GLY A 123 -8.98 6.59 -6.48
CA GLY A 123 -7.81 7.21 -5.89
C GLY A 123 -8.01 7.76 -4.49
N TYR A 124 -9.10 7.40 -3.82
CA TYR A 124 -9.36 7.82 -2.46
C TYR A 124 -8.82 6.81 -1.46
N LEU A 125 -8.22 7.32 -0.40
CA LEU A 125 -7.75 6.48 0.72
C LEU A 125 -8.95 5.96 1.50
N ARG A 126 -9.07 4.64 1.60
CA ARG A 126 -10.20 4.00 2.25
C ARG A 126 -9.83 3.28 3.55
N ALA A 127 -8.60 2.87 3.67
CA ALA A 127 -8.13 2.21 4.88
C ALA A 127 -6.63 2.34 5.02
N ARG A 128 -6.16 2.25 6.25
CA ARG A 128 -4.72 2.23 6.52
C ARG A 128 -4.46 1.33 7.73
N TRP A 129 -3.30 0.71 7.69
CA TRP A 129 -2.83 -0.14 8.78
C TRP A 129 -1.45 0.35 9.19
N ILE A 130 -1.36 0.78 10.44
CA ILE A 130 -0.09 1.17 11.06
C ILE A 130 0.05 0.28 12.27
N PRO A 131 1.13 -0.52 12.36
CA PRO A 131 1.30 -1.41 13.49
C PRO A 131 1.34 -0.66 14.81
N HIS A 132 0.69 -1.26 15.80
CA HIS A 132 0.63 -0.71 17.14
C HIS A 132 1.31 -1.66 18.09
N GLY A 133 2.50 -1.38 18.56
CA GLY A 133 3.19 -2.17 19.55
C GLY A 133 3.07 -3.68 19.25
N ASP A 134 2.65 -4.46 20.20
CA ASP A 134 2.51 -5.91 20.06
C ASP A 134 1.14 -6.37 19.56
N GLY A 135 0.29 -5.45 19.14
CA GLY A 135 -1.05 -5.80 18.66
C GLY A 135 -0.99 -6.63 17.37
N PRO A 136 -1.53 -7.84 17.39
CA PRO A 136 -1.47 -8.71 16.19
C PRO A 136 -2.46 -8.34 15.10
N SER A 137 -3.37 -7.42 15.35
CA SER A 137 -4.48 -7.14 14.45
C SER A 137 -4.03 -6.67 13.06
N TRP A 138 -2.92 -5.95 12.97
CA TRP A 138 -2.45 -5.44 11.68
C TRP A 138 -1.88 -6.55 10.78
N THR A 139 -1.49 -7.69 11.35
CA THR A 139 -1.01 -8.84 10.58
C THR A 139 -2.14 -9.78 10.16
N ASP A 140 -3.36 -9.50 10.58
CA ASP A 140 -4.51 -10.34 10.26
C ASP A 140 -4.97 -10.06 8.83
N MET A 141 -4.73 -11.00 7.94
CA MET A 141 -5.12 -10.91 6.54
C MET A 141 -6.64 -10.83 6.35
N SER A 142 -7.42 -11.27 7.32
CA SER A 142 -8.87 -11.20 7.23
C SER A 142 -9.38 -9.77 7.23
N LEU A 143 -8.70 -8.86 7.93
CA LEU A 143 -9.08 -7.44 7.92
C LEU A 143 -8.90 -6.83 6.54
N LEU A 144 -7.78 -7.14 5.88
CA LEU A 144 -7.53 -6.67 4.52
C LEU A 144 -8.57 -7.21 3.56
N THR A 145 -8.87 -8.49 3.63
CA THR A 145 -9.87 -9.13 2.78
C THR A 145 -11.25 -8.52 2.98
N GLN A 146 -11.64 -8.26 4.21
CA GLN A 146 -12.90 -7.59 4.52
C GLN A 146 -12.98 -6.20 3.93
N GLN A 147 -11.92 -5.41 4.04
CA GLN A 147 -11.89 -4.06 3.49
C GLN A 147 -12.01 -4.07 1.97
N ILE A 148 -11.30 -4.96 1.30
CA ILE A 148 -11.38 -5.08 -0.15
C ILE A 148 -12.79 -5.50 -0.58
N THR A 149 -13.38 -6.47 0.11
CA THR A 149 -14.73 -6.93 -0.18
C THR A 149 -15.73 -5.79 -0.04
N GLN A 150 -15.60 -5.01 1.03
CA GLN A 150 -16.47 -3.86 1.26
C GLN A 150 -16.34 -2.82 0.14
N LEU A 151 -15.11 -2.52 -0.30
CA LEU A 151 -14.90 -1.59 -1.42
C LEU A 151 -15.57 -2.09 -2.70
N ASN A 152 -15.47 -3.38 -2.97
CA ASN A 152 -16.05 -3.95 -4.18
C ASN A 152 -17.59 -3.96 -4.13
N GLN A 153 -18.17 -4.15 -2.96
CA GLN A 153 -19.62 -4.04 -2.78
C GLN A 153 -20.10 -2.60 -2.97
N GLU A 154 -19.39 -1.63 -2.44
CA GLU A 154 -19.72 -0.22 -2.63
C GLU A 154 -19.73 0.18 -4.10
N ARG A 155 -18.81 -0.38 -4.90
CA ARG A 155 -18.73 -0.10 -6.34
C ARG A 155 -19.98 -0.59 -7.09
N GLU A 156 -20.57 -1.65 -6.65
CA GLU A 156 -21.81 -2.18 -7.24
C GLU A 156 -23.02 -1.29 -6.93
N ILE A 157 -22.99 -0.61 -5.80
CA ILE A 157 -24.10 0.24 -5.31
C ILE A 157 -23.97 1.67 -5.82
N LEU A 158 -22.74 2.14 -6.08
CA LEU A 158 -22.51 3.51 -6.49
C LEU A 158 -23.00 3.76 -7.92
N PRO A 159 -23.62 4.94 -8.17
CA PRO A 159 -24.01 5.31 -9.52
C PRO A 159 -22.78 5.43 -10.43
N PRO A 160 -22.97 5.31 -11.77
CA PRO A 160 -21.87 5.43 -12.71
C PRO A 160 -21.12 6.75 -12.54
N PRO A 161 -19.78 6.74 -12.67
CA PRO A 161 -18.98 7.96 -12.46
C PRO A 161 -19.36 9.14 -13.34
N GLY A 162 -19.95 8.89 -14.49
CA GLY A 162 -20.35 9.95 -15.42
C GLY A 162 -21.50 10.83 -14.92
N ASP A 163 -22.18 10.42 -13.87
CA ASP A 163 -23.30 11.17 -13.31
C ASP A 163 -22.85 12.29 -12.38
N HIS A 164 -21.59 12.35 -12.08
CA HIS A 164 -21.02 13.38 -11.23
C HIS A 164 -20.32 14.43 -12.07
N VAL A 165 -20.94 15.58 -12.19
CA VAL A 165 -20.33 16.74 -12.84
C VAL A 165 -19.62 17.53 -11.77
N HIS A 166 -18.32 17.58 -11.87
CA HIS A 166 -17.49 18.34 -10.97
C HIS A 166 -16.64 19.34 -11.70
#